data_6bbcad1a61a8984349fe2bd562a71160
#
_entry.id   6bbcad1a61a8984349fe2bd562a71160
#
_cell.length_a   1.000
_cell.length_b   1.000
_cell.length_c   1.000
_cell.angle_alpha   90.00
_cell.angle_beta   90.00
_cell.angle_gamma   90.00
#
_symmetry.space_group_name_H-M   'P 1'
#
loop_
_entity.id
_entity.type
_entity.pdbx_description
1 polymer ?
#
loop_
_entity_poly.entity_id
_entity_poly.type
_entity_poly.pdbx_seq_one_letter_code
_entity_poly.pdbx_strand_id
1 'polypeptide(L)'
;MSQINPILGGTTSQLVSVALDAALARHAAIAANIANVDTPNYRPLVARFDQLVADLQGRVTDRAQDGAVMRDAARMQDSLQSAPLVADPSAPRVELDMQMADLARNTVQYQALLTAQGKLASLTELAISEGKM
;
A
#
# COMPACT_ATOMS: atom_id res chain seq x y z
N MET A 1 25.98 16.74 -6.90
CA MET A 1 24.63 17.12 -6.49
C MET A 1 23.56 16.54 -7.42
N SER A 2 23.81 16.51 -8.74
CA SER A 2 22.88 15.94 -9.72
C SER A 2 22.66 14.43 -9.56
N GLN A 3 23.51 13.70 -8.87
CA GLN A 3 23.40 12.26 -8.66
C GLN A 3 22.46 11.87 -7.53
N ILE A 4 22.18 12.77 -6.59
CA ILE A 4 21.32 12.51 -5.44
C ILE A 4 19.84 12.61 -5.83
N ASN A 5 19.47 13.55 -6.69
CA ASN A 5 18.09 13.81 -7.08
C ASN A 5 17.42 12.65 -7.83
N PRO A 6 18.07 11.97 -8.81
CA PRO A 6 17.45 10.82 -9.47
C PRO A 6 17.25 9.63 -8.53
N ILE A 7 18.15 9.42 -7.56
CA ILE A 7 18.01 8.34 -6.59
C ILE A 7 16.84 8.62 -5.64
N LEU A 8 16.75 9.82 -5.10
CA LEU A 8 15.64 10.23 -4.23
C LEU A 8 14.31 10.23 -4.96
N GLY A 9 14.26 10.76 -6.19
CA GLY A 9 13.07 10.76 -7.02
C GLY A 9 12.63 9.35 -7.38
N GLY A 10 13.57 8.46 -7.73
CA GLY A 10 13.29 7.07 -8.03
C GLY A 10 12.74 6.31 -6.83
N THR A 11 13.34 6.50 -5.64
CA THR A 11 12.87 5.86 -4.40
C THR A 11 11.48 6.36 -4.01
N THR A 12 11.25 7.67 -4.08
CA THR A 12 9.95 8.25 -3.78
C THR A 12 8.87 7.74 -4.74
N SER A 13 9.19 7.69 -6.05
CA SER A 13 8.29 7.17 -7.07
C SER A 13 7.96 5.69 -6.82
N GLN A 14 8.94 4.89 -6.43
CA GLN A 14 8.73 3.49 -6.07
C GLN A 14 7.83 3.35 -4.85
N LEU A 15 8.04 4.17 -3.81
CA LEU A 15 7.21 4.15 -2.62
C LEU A 15 5.76 4.52 -2.92
N VAL A 16 5.54 5.53 -3.75
CA VAL A 16 4.19 5.93 -4.18
C VAL A 16 3.55 4.80 -4.98
N SER A 17 4.28 4.15 -5.88
CA SER A 17 3.78 3.02 -6.67
C SER A 17 3.38 1.85 -5.78
N VAL A 18 4.20 1.50 -4.79
CA VAL A 18 3.88 0.44 -3.82
C VAL A 18 2.64 0.81 -3.00
N ALA A 19 2.53 2.07 -2.58
CA ALA A 19 1.38 2.55 -1.83
C ALA A 19 0.09 2.50 -2.66
N LEU A 20 0.17 2.80 -3.97
CA LEU A 20 -0.96 2.67 -4.89
C LEU A 20 -1.39 1.22 -5.05
N ASP A 21 -0.44 0.30 -5.21
CA ASP A 21 -0.73 -1.13 -5.32
C ASP A 21 -1.37 -1.67 -4.03
N ALA A 22 -0.88 -1.22 -2.88
CA ALA A 22 -1.46 -1.56 -1.58
C ALA A 22 -2.90 -1.03 -1.46
N ALA A 23 -3.15 0.18 -1.91
CA ALA A 23 -4.50 0.77 -1.89
C ALA A 23 -5.45 0.00 -2.82
N LEU A 24 -4.98 -0.46 -3.98
CA LEU A 24 -5.77 -1.30 -4.88
C LEU A 24 -6.08 -2.66 -4.25
N ALA A 25 -5.12 -3.29 -3.59
CA ALA A 25 -5.35 -4.56 -2.88
C ALA A 25 -6.38 -4.37 -1.76
N ARG A 26 -6.27 -3.27 -1.02
CA ARG A 26 -7.23 -2.92 0.05
C ARG A 26 -8.63 -2.70 -0.53
N HIS A 27 -8.74 -2.02 -1.65
CA HIS A 27 -10.00 -1.82 -2.35
C HIS A 27 -10.63 -3.16 -2.76
N ALA A 28 -9.84 -4.08 -3.28
CA ALA A 28 -10.30 -5.40 -3.68
C ALA A 28 -10.82 -6.21 -2.48
N ALA A 29 -10.12 -6.14 -1.33
CA ALA A 29 -10.57 -6.79 -0.10
C ALA A 29 -11.92 -6.23 0.38
N ILE A 30 -12.03 -4.91 0.43
CA ILE A 30 -13.27 -4.23 0.86
C ILE A 30 -14.42 -4.57 -0.09
N ALA A 31 -14.20 -4.53 -1.38
CA ALA A 31 -15.22 -4.86 -2.38
C ALA A 31 -15.71 -6.30 -2.24
N ALA A 32 -14.79 -7.25 -2.03
CA ALA A 32 -15.14 -8.65 -1.79
C ALA A 32 -15.96 -8.82 -0.51
N ASN A 33 -15.58 -8.12 0.56
CA ASN A 33 -16.30 -8.16 1.84
C ASN A 33 -17.72 -7.62 1.69
N ILE A 34 -17.89 -6.49 1.03
CA ILE A 34 -19.20 -5.88 0.80
C ILE A 34 -20.08 -6.81 -0.05
N ALA A 35 -19.51 -7.38 -1.12
CA ALA A 35 -20.23 -8.29 -2.00
C ALA A 35 -20.70 -9.56 -1.28
N ASN A 36 -20.01 -9.98 -0.23
CA ASN A 36 -20.28 -11.21 0.50
C ASN A 36 -20.85 -10.98 1.90
N VAL A 37 -21.37 -9.80 2.20
CA VAL A 37 -21.89 -9.48 3.54
C VAL A 37 -22.99 -10.45 3.97
N ASP A 38 -23.80 -10.93 3.03
CA ASP A 38 -24.88 -11.87 3.29
C ASP A 38 -24.50 -13.34 2.99
N THR A 39 -23.26 -13.61 2.61
CA THR A 39 -22.81 -14.98 2.32
C THR A 39 -22.54 -15.72 3.62
N PRO A 40 -23.23 -16.88 3.87
CA PRO A 40 -22.99 -17.65 5.08
C PRO A 40 -21.55 -18.13 5.17
N ASN A 41 -20.99 -18.06 6.37
CA ASN A 41 -19.63 -18.53 6.68
C ASN A 41 -18.51 -17.80 5.92
N TYR A 42 -18.81 -16.66 5.32
CA TYR A 42 -17.80 -15.83 4.67
C TYR A 42 -16.89 -15.19 5.71
N ARG A 43 -15.59 -15.31 5.52
CA ARG A 43 -14.59 -14.66 6.37
C ARG A 43 -14.09 -13.39 5.69
N PRO A 44 -14.11 -12.25 6.38
CA PRO A 44 -13.60 -11.01 5.81
C PRO A 44 -12.16 -11.13 5.34
N LEU A 45 -11.83 -10.46 4.25
CA LEU A 45 -10.49 -10.38 3.70
C LEU A 45 -9.87 -9.04 4.04
N VAL A 46 -8.56 -9.03 4.17
CA VAL A 46 -7.75 -7.82 4.29
C VAL A 46 -6.59 -7.91 3.30
N ALA A 47 -6.00 -6.76 2.98
CA ALA A 47 -4.79 -6.72 2.19
C ALA A 47 -3.63 -7.32 3.00
N ARG A 48 -2.95 -8.30 2.44
CA ARG A 48 -1.80 -8.93 3.10
C ARG A 48 -0.69 -7.91 3.39
N PHE A 49 -0.52 -6.95 2.52
CA PHE A 49 0.43 -5.84 2.73
C PHE A 49 0.16 -5.12 4.05
N ASP A 50 -1.10 -4.81 4.34
CA ASP A 50 -1.48 -4.11 5.59
C ASP A 50 -1.15 -4.94 6.82
N GLN A 51 -1.33 -6.26 6.78
CA GLN A 51 -0.95 -7.14 7.87
C GLN A 51 0.56 -7.16 8.09
N LEU A 52 1.33 -7.21 7.00
CA LEU A 52 2.80 -7.18 7.10
C LEU A 52 3.30 -5.84 7.66
N VAL A 53 2.65 -4.73 7.30
CA VAL A 53 2.97 -3.42 7.88
C VAL A 53 2.67 -3.40 9.38
N ALA A 54 1.53 -3.93 9.80
CA ALA A 54 1.19 -4.00 11.23
C ALA A 54 2.18 -4.87 12.02
N ASP A 55 2.59 -6.00 11.45
CA ASP A 55 3.61 -6.88 12.06
C ASP A 55 4.96 -6.18 12.17
N LEU A 56 5.35 -5.44 11.14
CA LEU A 56 6.59 -4.68 11.13
C LEU A 56 6.58 -3.58 12.19
N GLN A 57 5.47 -2.86 12.31
CA GLN A 57 5.32 -1.82 13.34
C GLN A 57 5.46 -2.39 14.74
N GLY A 58 4.96 -3.59 14.98
CA GLY A 58 5.13 -4.28 16.25
C GLY A 58 6.58 -4.65 16.54
N ARG A 59 7.38 -4.92 15.52
CA ARG A 59 8.80 -5.30 15.67
C ARG A 59 9.76 -4.12 15.76
N VAL A 60 9.39 -2.96 15.23
CA VAL A 60 10.26 -1.76 15.23
C VAL A 60 10.53 -1.28 16.66
N THR A 61 9.68 -1.62 17.60
CA THR A 61 9.96 -1.39 19.02
C THR A 61 11.13 -2.23 19.57
N ASP A 62 11.48 -3.32 18.87
CA ASP A 62 12.57 -4.23 19.24
C ASP A 62 13.73 -4.14 18.22
N ARG A 63 14.45 -3.03 18.18
CA ARG A 63 15.70 -2.80 17.43
C ARG A 63 15.92 -3.79 16.26
N ALA A 64 15.22 -3.60 15.16
CA ALA A 64 15.40 -4.43 13.99
C ALA A 64 16.78 -4.22 13.39
N GLN A 65 17.52 -5.31 13.18
CA GLN A 65 18.74 -5.29 12.40
C GLN A 65 18.41 -4.95 10.93
N ASP A 66 19.27 -4.19 10.29
CA ASP A 66 19.06 -3.70 8.91
C ASP A 66 18.67 -4.80 7.92
N GLY A 67 19.23 -6.01 8.08
CA GLY A 67 18.89 -7.15 7.22
C GLY A 67 17.46 -7.67 7.35
N ALA A 68 16.82 -7.47 8.49
CA ALA A 68 15.43 -7.87 8.70
C ALA A 68 14.48 -6.92 7.98
N VAL A 69 14.80 -5.63 7.96
CA VAL A 69 13.99 -4.61 7.27
C VAL A 69 13.95 -4.87 5.76
N MET A 70 15.09 -5.22 5.16
CA MET A 70 15.14 -5.52 3.72
C MET A 70 14.36 -6.78 3.37
N ARG A 71 14.41 -7.81 4.21
CA ARG A 71 13.62 -9.02 4.01
C ARG A 71 12.12 -8.76 4.13
N ASP A 72 11.73 -7.93 5.07
CA ASP A 72 10.33 -7.56 5.24
C ASP A 72 9.82 -6.70 4.07
N ALA A 73 10.64 -5.79 3.55
CA ALA A 73 10.32 -5.02 2.37
C ALA A 73 10.13 -5.93 1.14
N ALA A 74 10.98 -6.94 0.96
CA ALA A 74 10.86 -7.90 -0.12
C ALA A 74 9.57 -8.72 0.00
N ARG A 75 9.20 -9.13 1.22
CA ARG A 75 7.94 -9.84 1.48
C ARG A 75 6.72 -8.97 1.18
N MET A 76 6.78 -7.70 1.54
CA MET A 76 5.70 -6.75 1.25
C MET A 76 5.48 -6.59 -0.24
N GLN A 77 6.57 -6.45 -1.00
CA GLN A 77 6.48 -6.32 -2.44
C GLN A 77 5.97 -7.60 -3.09
N ASP A 78 6.45 -8.76 -2.64
CA ASP A 78 5.99 -10.05 -3.11
C ASP A 78 4.50 -10.27 -2.82
N SER A 79 4.02 -9.83 -1.66
CA SER A 79 2.62 -9.96 -1.28
C SER A 79 1.67 -9.24 -2.22
N LEU A 80 2.10 -8.12 -2.81
CA LEU A 80 1.28 -7.37 -3.76
C LEU A 80 1.09 -8.09 -5.09
N GLN A 81 2.02 -8.96 -5.45
CA GLN A 81 2.02 -9.66 -6.73
C GLN A 81 1.44 -11.06 -6.67
N SER A 82 1.76 -11.82 -5.63
CA SER A 82 1.45 -13.25 -5.57
C SER A 82 0.21 -13.60 -4.75
N ALA A 83 -0.01 -12.93 -3.62
CA ALA A 83 -1.14 -13.22 -2.74
C ALA A 83 -1.57 -11.95 -2.00
N PRO A 84 -2.26 -11.03 -2.70
CA PRO A 84 -2.55 -9.70 -2.14
C PRO A 84 -3.61 -9.71 -1.04
N LEU A 85 -4.44 -10.74 -0.96
CA LEU A 85 -5.55 -10.81 -0.01
C LEU A 85 -5.41 -12.03 0.89
N VAL A 86 -5.72 -11.84 2.18
CA VAL A 86 -5.74 -12.92 3.17
C VAL A 86 -6.97 -12.74 4.08
N ALA A 87 -7.37 -13.80 4.75
CA ALA A 87 -8.43 -13.72 5.74
C ALA A 87 -7.98 -12.86 6.92
N ASP A 88 -8.89 -11.99 7.39
CA ASP A 88 -8.64 -11.16 8.56
C ASP A 88 -8.72 -12.04 9.82
N PRO A 89 -7.62 -12.21 10.58
CA PRO A 89 -7.64 -13.04 11.77
C PRO A 89 -8.44 -12.43 12.92
N SER A 90 -8.69 -11.11 12.88
CA SER A 90 -9.37 -10.38 13.96
C SER A 90 -10.87 -10.23 13.74
N ALA A 91 -11.37 -10.50 12.55
CA ALA A 91 -12.78 -10.28 12.20
C ALA A 91 -13.49 -11.60 11.90
N PRO A 92 -14.46 -12.01 12.74
CA PRO A 92 -15.22 -13.24 12.48
C PRO A 92 -16.27 -13.09 11.37
N ARG A 93 -16.70 -11.87 11.09
CA ARG A 93 -17.73 -11.58 10.09
C ARG A 93 -17.55 -10.17 9.51
N VAL A 94 -18.22 -9.93 8.38
CA VAL A 94 -18.23 -8.62 7.73
C VAL A 94 -19.13 -7.66 8.51
N GLU A 95 -18.62 -6.49 8.83
CA GLU A 95 -19.39 -5.37 9.37
C GLU A 95 -19.51 -4.31 8.26
N LEU A 96 -20.70 -4.20 7.69
CA LEU A 96 -20.94 -3.38 6.50
C LEU A 96 -20.58 -1.91 6.73
N ASP A 97 -20.97 -1.34 7.87
CA ASP A 97 -20.71 0.06 8.18
C ASP A 97 -19.20 0.36 8.20
N MET A 98 -18.41 -0.53 8.80
CA MET A 98 -16.96 -0.40 8.81
C MET A 98 -16.36 -0.54 7.42
N GLN A 99 -16.85 -1.48 6.61
CA GLN A 99 -16.38 -1.66 5.25
C GLN A 99 -16.66 -0.43 4.38
N MET A 100 -17.83 0.18 4.54
CA MET A 100 -18.18 1.39 3.81
C MET A 100 -17.31 2.58 4.22
N ALA A 101 -17.02 2.73 5.50
CA ALA A 101 -16.10 3.76 6.00
C ALA A 101 -14.69 3.55 5.48
N ASP A 102 -14.22 2.29 5.48
CA ASP A 102 -12.90 1.94 4.96
C ASP A 102 -12.82 2.18 3.46
N LEU A 103 -13.89 1.90 2.71
CA LEU A 103 -13.96 2.18 1.29
C LEU A 103 -13.78 3.67 1.01
N ALA A 104 -14.52 4.52 1.73
CA ALA A 104 -14.43 5.97 1.57
C ALA A 104 -13.02 6.47 1.89
N ARG A 105 -12.44 6.02 2.99
CA ARG A 105 -11.07 6.39 3.40
C ARG A 105 -10.04 5.95 2.38
N ASN A 106 -10.15 4.72 1.89
CA ASN A 106 -9.22 4.17 0.91
C ASN A 106 -9.32 4.90 -0.43
N THR A 107 -10.51 5.30 -0.85
CA THR A 107 -10.73 6.07 -2.07
C THR A 107 -10.02 7.42 -2.00
N VAL A 108 -10.15 8.13 -0.87
CA VAL A 108 -9.45 9.40 -0.65
C VAL A 108 -7.93 9.22 -0.70
N GLN A 109 -7.41 8.18 -0.03
CA GLN A 109 -5.98 7.86 -0.03
C GLN A 109 -5.48 7.56 -1.44
N TYR A 110 -6.22 6.76 -2.20
CA TYR A 110 -5.85 6.40 -3.56
C TYR A 110 -5.78 7.64 -4.46
N GLN A 111 -6.76 8.51 -4.38
CA GLN A 111 -6.78 9.78 -5.14
C GLN A 111 -5.62 10.68 -4.75
N ALA A 112 -5.30 10.77 -3.46
CA ALA A 112 -4.16 11.55 -2.98
C ALA A 112 -2.84 11.00 -3.53
N LEU A 113 -2.68 9.68 -3.57
CA LEU A 113 -1.49 9.01 -4.10
C LEU A 113 -1.36 9.22 -5.62
N LEU A 114 -2.46 9.17 -6.36
CA LEU A 114 -2.45 9.48 -7.79
C LEU A 114 -2.02 10.91 -8.06
N THR A 115 -2.51 11.86 -7.27
CA THR A 115 -2.12 13.26 -7.37
C THR A 115 -0.63 13.43 -7.06
N ALA A 116 -0.13 12.77 -6.03
CA ALA A 116 1.28 12.81 -5.67
C ALA A 116 2.16 12.23 -6.79
N GLN A 117 1.74 11.12 -7.39
CA GLN A 117 2.46 10.50 -8.51
C GLN A 117 2.53 11.46 -9.72
N GLY A 118 1.43 12.12 -10.04
CA GLY A 118 1.39 13.11 -11.11
C GLY A 118 2.33 14.28 -10.86
N LYS A 119 2.37 14.78 -9.62
CA LYS A 119 3.29 15.87 -9.24
C LYS A 119 4.75 15.44 -9.32
N LEU A 120 5.07 14.22 -8.88
CA LEU A 120 6.42 13.69 -9.00
C LEU A 120 6.86 13.59 -10.47
N ALA A 121 5.97 13.12 -11.33
CA ALA A 121 6.24 13.06 -12.77
C ALA A 121 6.52 14.44 -13.35
N SER A 122 5.71 15.43 -12.98
CA SER A 122 5.88 16.82 -13.43
C SER A 122 7.19 17.42 -12.94
N LEU A 123 7.57 17.19 -11.69
CA LEU A 123 8.84 17.67 -11.14
C LEU A 123 10.03 17.01 -11.84
N THR A 124 9.95 15.75 -12.14
CA THR A 124 11.00 15.01 -12.88
C THR A 124 11.15 15.58 -14.29
N GLU A 125 10.06 15.85 -14.96
CA GLU A 125 10.04 16.45 -16.29
C GLU A 125 10.66 17.85 -16.30
N LEU A 126 10.32 18.67 -15.31
CA LEU A 126 10.93 20.00 -15.10
C LEU A 126 12.43 19.90 -14.88
N ALA A 127 12.88 18.99 -14.02
CA ALA A 127 14.29 18.79 -13.73
C ALA A 127 15.06 18.39 -15.00
N ILE A 128 14.50 17.51 -15.82
CA ILE A 128 15.09 17.09 -17.10
C ILE A 128 15.15 18.28 -18.07
N SER A 129 14.09 19.06 -18.16
CA SER A 129 14.01 20.23 -19.03
C SER A 129 15.06 21.29 -18.65
N GLU A 130 15.21 21.58 -17.37
CA GLU A 130 16.21 22.54 -16.86
C GLU A 130 17.64 22.00 -17.05
N GLY A 131 17.83 20.69 -16.92
CA GLY A 131 19.14 20.06 -17.11
C GLY A 131 19.64 20.12 -18.54
N LYS A 132 18.79 20.36 -19.54
CA LYS A 132 19.17 20.47 -20.95
C LYS A 132 19.61 21.87 -21.35
N MET A 133 19.43 22.83 -20.50
CA MET A 133 19.92 24.19 -20.71
C MET A 133 21.31 24.39 -20.11
#